data_07538adccf6f791ae051eddea8f1d922
#
_entry.id   07538adccf6f791ae051eddea8f1d922
#
_cell.length_a   1.000
_cell.length_b   1.000
_cell.length_c   1.000
_cell.angle_alpha   90.00
_cell.angle_beta   90.00
_cell.angle_gamma   90.00
#
_symmetry.space_group_name_H-M   'P 1'
#
loop_
_entity.id
_entity.type
_entity.pdbx_description
1 polymer ?
#
loop_
_entity_poly.entity_id
_entity_poly.type
_entity_poly.pdbx_seq_one_letter_code
_entity_poly.pdbx_strand_id
1 'polypeptide(L)'
;MRKSLYALFLLLGINVWGQEQEIEPINTDRPDQNEGTYVLPKGTFQIEGGLQYSEGEFAPSLMLRYGLLKGTEIRLDTDFGKDIWHTQFNDFTLSVKQRLLNKENLPAFTLVGYLAYDDTEGDRINVDLLLAVDYEFLPKWSLTYNIGSSDGFENMVMNSQLGYSFAEKWTAFGEYYGTFGAARPKHNLSAGLK
;
A
#
# COMPACT_ATOMS: atom_id res chain seq x y z
N MET A 1 -28.25 -31.37 -7.73
CA MET A 1 -27.45 -30.16 -7.57
C MET A 1 -26.38 -30.22 -6.45
N ARG A 2 -26.49 -31.06 -5.41
CA ARG A 2 -25.49 -31.19 -4.33
C ARG A 2 -24.17 -31.89 -4.75
N LYS A 3 -24.18 -32.76 -5.73
CA LYS A 3 -23.01 -33.55 -6.16
C LYS A 3 -22.01 -32.75 -7.02
N SER A 4 -22.45 -31.68 -7.67
CA SER A 4 -21.57 -30.80 -8.48
C SER A 4 -20.72 -29.86 -7.63
N LEU A 5 -21.13 -29.56 -6.40
CA LEU A 5 -20.39 -28.68 -5.50
C LEU A 5 -19.13 -29.36 -4.94
N TYR A 6 -19.18 -30.66 -4.69
CA TYR A 6 -18.03 -31.44 -4.21
C TYR A 6 -16.96 -31.64 -5.29
N ALA A 7 -17.36 -31.70 -6.56
CA ALA A 7 -16.42 -31.79 -7.69
C ALA A 7 -15.64 -30.48 -7.88
N LEU A 8 -16.26 -29.33 -7.59
CA LEU A 8 -15.58 -28.02 -7.65
C LEU A 8 -14.56 -27.86 -6.52
N PHE A 9 -14.86 -28.34 -5.31
CA PHE A 9 -13.92 -28.35 -4.18
C PHE A 9 -12.73 -29.29 -4.40
N LEU A 10 -12.93 -30.42 -5.07
CA LEU A 10 -11.86 -31.37 -5.41
C LEU A 10 -10.91 -30.84 -6.50
N LEU A 11 -11.40 -30.01 -7.42
CA LEU A 11 -10.58 -29.39 -8.46
C LEU A 11 -9.72 -28.21 -7.93
N LEU A 12 -10.12 -27.56 -6.84
CA LEU A 12 -9.33 -26.51 -6.18
C LEU A 12 -8.20 -27.06 -5.31
N GLY A 13 -8.20 -28.37 -5.00
CA GLY A 13 -7.21 -29.01 -4.12
C GLY A 13 -5.94 -29.55 -4.79
N ILE A 14 -5.75 -29.41 -6.11
CA ILE A 14 -4.73 -30.21 -6.82
C ILE A 14 -3.45 -29.45 -7.17
N ASN A 15 -3.29 -28.20 -6.85
CA ASN A 15 -2.08 -27.44 -7.22
C ASN A 15 -1.34 -26.72 -6.10
N VAL A 16 -1.27 -27.31 -4.91
CA VAL A 16 -0.27 -26.88 -3.92
C VAL A 16 0.99 -27.73 -4.09
N TRP A 17 1.65 -27.60 -5.21
CA TRP A 17 3.04 -27.97 -5.30
C TRP A 17 3.83 -26.78 -4.74
N GLY A 18 4.22 -26.92 -3.48
CA GLY A 18 5.14 -25.98 -2.85
C GLY A 18 6.43 -25.96 -3.65
N GLN A 19 6.64 -24.91 -4.44
CA GLN A 19 7.97 -24.55 -4.86
C GLN A 19 8.67 -24.05 -3.58
N GLU A 20 9.79 -24.65 -3.20
CA GLU A 20 10.74 -24.03 -2.27
C GLU A 20 11.29 -22.76 -2.93
N GLN A 21 10.50 -21.70 -2.94
CA GLN A 21 11.01 -20.35 -3.12
C GLN A 21 11.56 -19.93 -1.76
N GLU A 22 12.78 -19.44 -1.72
CA GLU A 22 13.23 -18.64 -0.57
C GLU A 22 12.12 -17.60 -0.31
N ILE A 23 11.48 -17.75 0.83
CA ILE A 23 10.41 -16.83 1.23
C ILE A 23 11.11 -15.52 1.55
N GLU A 24 11.05 -14.56 0.63
CA GLU A 24 11.50 -13.22 0.92
C GLU A 24 10.77 -12.69 2.17
N PRO A 25 11.44 -11.92 3.03
CA PRO A 25 10.79 -11.33 4.19
C PRO A 25 9.54 -10.56 3.76
N ILE A 26 8.46 -10.72 4.50
CA ILE A 26 7.23 -9.97 4.26
C ILE A 26 7.56 -8.48 4.40
N ASN A 27 7.38 -7.73 3.33
CA ASN A 27 7.52 -6.28 3.31
C ASN A 27 6.12 -5.68 3.15
N THR A 28 5.67 -4.95 4.17
CA THR A 28 4.37 -4.29 4.19
C THR A 28 4.53 -2.82 3.79
N ASP A 29 3.53 -2.28 3.09
CA ASP A 29 3.44 -0.84 2.82
C ASP A 29 2.76 -0.08 4.00
N ARG A 30 2.42 -0.79 5.08
CA ARG A 30 1.82 -0.26 6.31
C ARG A 30 2.81 -0.41 7.47
N PRO A 31 2.77 0.42 8.53
CA PRO A 31 1.67 1.30 8.98
C PRO A 31 1.83 2.79 8.66
N ASP A 32 2.83 3.19 7.92
CA ASP A 32 3.09 4.60 7.61
C ASP A 32 2.24 5.14 6.45
N GLN A 33 2.31 6.46 6.20
CA GLN A 33 1.59 7.13 5.11
C GLN A 33 2.41 7.16 3.82
N ASN A 34 3.64 6.63 3.86
CA ASN A 34 4.52 6.60 2.72
C ASN A 34 4.34 5.32 1.92
N GLU A 35 4.34 5.47 0.62
CA GLU A 35 4.43 4.39 -0.33
C GLU A 35 5.90 3.99 -0.48
N GLY A 36 6.25 2.75 -0.17
CA GLY A 36 7.59 2.22 -0.40
C GLY A 36 7.80 1.81 -1.87
N THR A 37 9.04 1.50 -2.24
CA THR A 37 9.36 1.07 -3.61
C THR A 37 9.35 -0.45 -3.80
N TYR A 38 9.11 -1.21 -2.74
CA TYR A 38 9.03 -2.67 -2.82
C TYR A 38 7.81 -3.09 -3.64
N VAL A 39 8.01 -4.06 -4.52
CA VAL A 39 6.97 -4.66 -5.38
C VAL A 39 7.03 -6.17 -5.18
N LEU A 40 5.91 -6.80 -4.93
CA LEU A 40 5.82 -8.25 -4.71
C LEU A 40 6.42 -9.04 -5.89
N PRO A 41 7.14 -10.14 -5.60
CA PRO A 41 7.58 -11.08 -6.63
C PRO A 41 6.41 -11.62 -7.45
N LYS A 42 6.65 -11.90 -8.73
CA LYS A 42 5.64 -12.47 -9.62
C LYS A 42 5.03 -13.75 -9.03
N GLY A 43 3.70 -13.80 -9.01
CA GLY A 43 2.93 -14.95 -8.52
C GLY A 43 2.76 -14.98 -7.00
N THR A 44 3.30 -14.01 -6.26
CA THR A 44 3.11 -13.88 -4.81
C THR A 44 1.80 -13.14 -4.54
N PHE A 45 1.06 -13.64 -3.56
CA PHE A 45 -0.15 -13.01 -3.04
C PHE A 45 0.06 -12.65 -1.57
N GLN A 46 -0.30 -11.44 -1.18
CA GLN A 46 -0.19 -10.93 0.19
C GLN A 46 -1.48 -10.25 0.61
N ILE A 47 -1.86 -10.45 1.86
CA ILE A 47 -3.01 -9.80 2.51
C ILE A 47 -2.47 -8.98 3.66
N GLU A 48 -2.81 -7.69 3.70
CA GLU A 48 -2.46 -6.78 4.79
C GLU A 48 -3.75 -6.27 5.44
N GLY A 49 -3.86 -6.42 6.76
CA GLY A 49 -4.93 -5.84 7.55
C GLY A 49 -4.42 -4.62 8.32
N GLY A 50 -5.22 -3.57 8.39
CA GLY A 50 -4.95 -2.38 9.18
C GLY A 50 -6.08 -2.09 10.16
N LEU A 51 -5.74 -1.48 11.29
CA LEU A 51 -6.71 -0.95 12.24
C LEU A 51 -6.25 0.44 12.68
N GLN A 52 -6.98 1.45 12.28
CA GLN A 52 -6.74 2.81 12.75
C GLN A 52 -7.72 3.16 13.88
N TYR A 53 -7.25 3.87 14.88
CA TYR A 53 -8.06 4.41 15.95
C TYR A 53 -7.85 5.90 16.04
N SER A 54 -8.91 6.68 15.88
CA SER A 54 -8.87 8.14 15.97
C SER A 54 -10.19 8.67 16.53
N GLU A 55 -10.11 9.62 17.44
CA GLU A 55 -11.27 10.33 18.03
C GLU A 55 -12.37 9.41 18.62
N GLY A 56 -11.98 8.23 19.11
CA GLY A 56 -12.91 7.25 19.69
C GLY A 56 -13.50 6.26 18.70
N GLU A 57 -13.11 6.32 17.43
CA GLU A 57 -13.62 5.47 16.37
C GLU A 57 -12.53 4.54 15.80
N PHE A 58 -12.93 3.34 15.44
CA PHE A 58 -12.08 2.37 14.76
C PHE A 58 -12.38 2.37 13.25
N ALA A 59 -11.33 2.40 12.46
CA ALA A 59 -11.40 2.26 11.01
C ALA A 59 -10.52 1.07 10.58
N PRO A 60 -11.08 -0.12 10.44
CA PRO A 60 -10.36 -1.26 9.88
C PRO A 60 -10.21 -1.10 8.36
N SER A 61 -9.12 -1.65 7.83
CA SER A 61 -8.82 -1.63 6.42
C SER A 61 -8.19 -2.95 5.97
N LEU A 62 -8.33 -3.27 4.69
CA LEU A 62 -7.79 -4.47 4.07
C LEU A 62 -7.14 -4.10 2.74
N MET A 63 -5.91 -4.59 2.54
CA MET A 63 -5.22 -4.50 1.26
C MET A 63 -4.90 -5.92 0.75
N LEU A 64 -5.30 -6.19 -0.48
CA LEU A 64 -4.92 -7.39 -1.21
C LEU A 64 -3.86 -7.01 -2.24
N ARG A 65 -2.74 -7.72 -2.26
CA ARG A 65 -1.60 -7.46 -3.16
C ARG A 65 -1.28 -8.70 -3.98
N TYR A 66 -0.97 -8.52 -5.26
CA TYR A 66 -0.57 -9.62 -6.13
C TYR A 66 0.53 -9.19 -7.10
N GLY A 67 1.65 -9.91 -7.06
CA GLY A 67 2.75 -9.75 -8.02
C GLY A 67 2.37 -10.30 -9.40
N LEU A 68 1.95 -9.42 -10.30
CA LEU A 68 1.44 -9.80 -11.64
C LEU A 68 2.59 -10.18 -12.59
N LEU A 69 3.60 -9.32 -12.66
CA LEU A 69 4.80 -9.52 -13.49
C LEU A 69 6.05 -9.15 -12.68
N LYS A 70 7.24 -9.44 -13.21
CA LYS A 70 8.48 -8.99 -12.58
C LYS A 70 8.51 -7.46 -12.50
N GLY A 71 8.40 -6.93 -11.30
CA GLY A 71 8.38 -5.48 -11.04
C GLY A 71 7.02 -4.82 -11.23
N THR A 72 5.94 -5.58 -11.39
CA THR A 72 4.57 -5.07 -11.48
C THR A 72 3.67 -5.76 -10.48
N GLU A 73 3.00 -5.00 -9.66
CA GLU A 73 2.05 -5.44 -8.64
C GLU A 73 0.70 -4.78 -8.88
N ILE A 74 -0.38 -5.52 -8.65
CA ILE A 74 -1.74 -4.98 -8.57
C ILE A 74 -2.23 -5.11 -7.13
N ARG A 75 -3.01 -4.12 -6.69
CA ARG A 75 -3.54 -4.06 -5.32
C ARG A 75 -5.00 -3.66 -5.34
N LEU A 76 -5.72 -4.15 -4.35
CA LEU A 76 -7.08 -3.73 -4.03
C LEU A 76 -7.13 -3.36 -2.56
N ASP A 77 -7.40 -2.09 -2.28
CA ASP A 77 -7.60 -1.53 -0.96
C ASP A 77 -9.08 -1.30 -0.70
N THR A 78 -9.51 -1.52 0.54
CA THR A 78 -10.83 -1.12 1.01
C THR A 78 -10.76 -0.72 2.47
N ASP A 79 -11.47 0.35 2.81
CA ASP A 79 -11.71 0.78 4.16
C ASP A 79 -13.11 0.36 4.57
N PHE A 80 -13.20 -0.27 5.75
CA PHE A 80 -14.48 -0.60 6.36
C PHE A 80 -14.85 0.58 7.25
N GLY A 81 -15.92 1.28 6.91
CA GLY A 81 -16.38 2.44 7.67
C GLY A 81 -16.55 2.17 9.16
N LYS A 82 -16.81 3.19 9.94
CA LYS A 82 -16.87 3.24 11.41
C LYS A 82 -17.81 2.20 12.07
N ASP A 83 -18.72 1.63 11.31
CA ASP A 83 -19.68 0.62 11.77
C ASP A 83 -19.38 -0.73 11.16
N ILE A 84 -18.54 -1.51 11.84
CA ILE A 84 -18.14 -2.88 11.45
C ILE A 84 -19.34 -3.82 11.27
N TRP A 85 -20.48 -3.48 11.88
CA TRP A 85 -21.69 -4.29 11.84
C TRP A 85 -22.64 -3.95 10.69
N HIS A 86 -22.50 -2.74 10.12
CA HIS A 86 -23.19 -2.27 8.94
C HIS A 86 -22.17 -1.99 7.84
N THR A 87 -21.41 -3.04 7.45
CA THR A 87 -20.41 -2.96 6.39
C THR A 87 -21.03 -2.42 5.10
N GLN A 88 -20.98 -1.14 4.93
CA GLN A 88 -21.07 -0.52 3.62
C GLN A 88 -19.63 -0.49 3.10
N PHE A 89 -19.38 -1.16 2.01
CA PHE A 89 -18.16 -0.99 1.25
C PHE A 89 -18.26 0.38 0.58
N ASN A 90 -17.85 1.41 1.28
CA ASN A 90 -18.03 2.77 0.81
C ASN A 90 -16.95 3.14 -0.19
N ASP A 91 -15.74 2.66 0.06
CA ASP A 91 -14.59 3.06 -0.74
C ASP A 91 -13.74 1.84 -1.11
N PHE A 92 -13.31 1.78 -2.34
CA PHE A 92 -12.27 0.86 -2.75
C PHE A 92 -11.31 1.53 -3.73
N THR A 93 -10.05 1.15 -3.64
CA THR A 93 -9.00 1.64 -4.51
C THR A 93 -8.31 0.47 -5.19
N LEU A 94 -8.37 0.44 -6.52
CA LEU A 94 -7.53 -0.42 -7.34
C LEU A 94 -6.25 0.33 -7.67
N SER A 95 -5.08 -0.29 -7.47
CA SER A 95 -3.83 0.33 -7.86
C SER A 95 -2.89 -0.62 -8.59
N VAL A 96 -2.04 -0.03 -9.42
CA VAL A 96 -0.96 -0.72 -10.11
C VAL A 96 0.34 -0.05 -9.72
N LYS A 97 1.26 -0.85 -9.18
CA LYS A 97 2.59 -0.41 -8.74
C LYS A 97 3.65 -0.98 -9.69
N GLN A 98 4.41 -0.10 -10.32
CA GLN A 98 5.42 -0.45 -11.31
C GLN A 98 6.80 0.00 -10.85
N ARG A 99 7.71 -0.94 -10.65
CA ARG A 99 9.11 -0.65 -10.38
C ARG A 99 9.78 -0.09 -11.63
N LEU A 100 10.37 1.10 -11.51
CA LEU A 100 11.08 1.77 -12.59
C LEU A 100 12.59 1.50 -12.51
N LEU A 101 13.15 1.59 -11.30
CA LEU A 101 14.56 1.38 -11.02
C LEU A 101 14.72 0.73 -9.65
N ASN A 102 15.58 -0.27 -9.57
CA ASN A 102 16.06 -0.85 -8.32
C ASN A 102 17.45 -1.44 -8.59
N LYS A 103 18.49 -0.67 -8.27
CA LYS A 103 19.89 -1.08 -8.40
C LYS A 103 20.61 -0.77 -7.10
N GLU A 104 21.55 -1.63 -6.73
CA GLU A 104 22.40 -1.41 -5.56
C GLU A 104 23.05 -0.03 -5.60
N ASN A 105 23.14 0.61 -4.44
CA ASN A 105 23.75 1.93 -4.21
C ASN A 105 23.11 3.10 -4.99
N LEU A 106 21.93 2.91 -5.55
CA LEU A 106 21.13 3.96 -6.20
C LEU A 106 19.76 4.03 -5.54
N PRO A 107 19.12 5.22 -5.56
CA PRO A 107 17.72 5.31 -5.15
C PRO A 107 16.85 4.37 -5.98
N ALA A 108 15.94 3.67 -5.33
CA ALA A 108 14.91 2.89 -5.99
C ALA A 108 13.73 3.81 -6.37
N PHE A 109 13.10 3.53 -7.50
CA PHE A 109 11.96 4.31 -8.00
C PHE A 109 10.82 3.40 -8.38
N THR A 110 9.62 3.78 -7.98
CA THR A 110 8.38 3.06 -8.30
C THR A 110 7.28 4.07 -8.64
N LEU A 111 6.53 3.81 -9.69
CA LEU A 111 5.33 4.57 -10.05
C LEU A 111 4.09 3.79 -9.61
N VAL A 112 3.16 4.48 -8.99
CA VAL A 112 1.86 3.90 -8.60
C VAL A 112 0.74 4.69 -9.27
N GLY A 113 -0.14 3.97 -9.93
CA GLY A 113 -1.39 4.52 -10.45
C GLY A 113 -2.56 4.02 -9.62
N TYR A 114 -3.43 4.91 -9.22
CA TYR A 114 -4.62 4.63 -8.41
C TYR A 114 -5.89 4.88 -9.21
N LEU A 115 -6.86 4.02 -9.03
CA LEU A 115 -8.26 4.19 -9.45
C LEU A 115 -9.12 4.02 -8.20
N ALA A 116 -9.54 5.12 -7.60
CA ALA A 116 -10.36 5.15 -6.41
C ALA A 116 -11.83 5.35 -6.78
N TYR A 117 -12.69 4.59 -6.15
CA TYR A 117 -14.13 4.76 -6.17
C TYR A 117 -14.59 5.23 -4.79
N ASP A 118 -15.32 6.33 -4.75
CA ASP A 118 -15.88 6.94 -3.55
C ASP A 118 -17.38 7.17 -3.78
N ASP A 119 -18.22 6.60 -2.92
CA ASP A 119 -19.68 6.78 -2.97
C ASP A 119 -20.19 7.80 -1.94
N THR A 120 -19.33 8.30 -1.06
CA THR A 120 -19.74 9.16 0.04
C THR A 120 -20.21 10.56 -0.40
N GLU A 121 -19.68 11.05 -1.52
CA GLU A 121 -20.06 12.35 -2.12
C GLU A 121 -20.76 12.21 -3.49
N GLY A 122 -21.23 10.99 -3.82
CA GLY A 122 -21.92 10.65 -5.06
C GLY A 122 -20.98 10.09 -6.14
N ASP A 123 -21.04 8.79 -6.38
CA ASP A 123 -20.38 7.98 -7.43
C ASP A 123 -19.23 8.67 -8.16
N ARG A 124 -18.10 8.89 -7.49
CA ARG A 124 -16.91 9.49 -8.09
C ARG A 124 -15.84 8.44 -8.35
N ILE A 125 -15.24 8.53 -9.52
CA ILE A 125 -14.04 7.78 -9.87
C ILE A 125 -12.90 8.77 -9.99
N ASN A 126 -11.87 8.63 -9.15
CA ASN A 126 -10.67 9.44 -9.16
C ASN A 126 -9.50 8.61 -9.69
N VAL A 127 -8.69 9.23 -10.53
CA VAL A 127 -7.43 8.65 -11.03
C VAL A 127 -6.30 9.51 -10.54
N ASP A 128 -5.31 8.88 -9.88
CA ASP A 128 -4.15 9.56 -9.32
C ASP A 128 -2.86 8.83 -9.64
N LEU A 129 -1.75 9.55 -9.60
CA LEU A 129 -0.40 9.02 -9.81
C LEU A 129 0.51 9.43 -8.66
N LEU A 130 1.41 8.53 -8.28
CA LEU A 130 2.41 8.78 -7.25
C LEU A 130 3.75 8.16 -7.65
N LEU A 131 4.81 8.95 -7.55
CA LEU A 131 6.18 8.49 -7.64
C LEU A 131 6.72 8.26 -6.24
N ALA A 132 7.15 7.04 -5.95
CA ALA A 132 7.82 6.66 -4.71
C ALA A 132 9.32 6.50 -4.95
N VAL A 133 10.11 6.95 -3.98
CA VAL A 133 11.57 6.87 -4.00
C VAL A 133 12.05 6.38 -2.64
N ASP A 134 12.87 5.32 -2.63
CA ASP A 134 13.56 4.85 -1.43
C ASP A 134 15.08 4.94 -1.64
N TYR A 135 15.78 5.39 -0.62
CA TYR A 135 17.23 5.50 -0.63
C TYR A 135 17.86 5.23 0.74
N GLU A 136 18.69 4.21 0.80
CA GLU A 136 19.57 3.98 1.96
C GLU A 136 20.88 4.73 1.72
N PHE A 137 20.99 5.96 2.26
CA PHE A 137 22.12 6.85 2.00
C PHE A 137 23.29 6.65 2.97
N LEU A 138 23.05 6.02 4.12
CA LEU A 138 24.04 5.61 5.10
C LEU A 138 23.63 4.28 5.75
N PRO A 139 24.56 3.50 6.31
CA PRO A 139 24.22 2.32 7.10
C PRO A 139 23.18 2.68 8.18
N LYS A 140 22.05 1.97 8.22
CA LYS A 140 20.95 2.18 9.15
C LYS A 140 20.06 3.41 8.90
N TRP A 141 20.35 4.26 7.91
CA TRP A 141 19.55 5.44 7.60
C TRP A 141 18.89 5.29 6.24
N SER A 142 17.58 5.44 6.21
CA SER A 142 16.78 5.41 4.99
C SER A 142 15.97 6.69 4.83
N LEU A 143 15.76 7.07 3.58
CA LEU A 143 14.87 8.13 3.17
C LEU A 143 13.85 7.55 2.22
N THR A 144 12.57 7.70 2.55
CA THR A 144 11.45 7.46 1.62
C THR A 144 10.87 8.82 1.24
N TYR A 145 10.62 9.04 -0.03
CA TYR A 145 10.02 10.25 -0.54
C TYR A 145 8.94 9.91 -1.56
N ASN A 146 7.79 10.55 -1.43
CA ASN A 146 6.68 10.41 -2.37
C ASN A 146 6.26 11.78 -2.90
N ILE A 147 5.92 11.84 -4.18
CA ILE A 147 5.29 12.98 -4.82
C ILE A 147 4.23 12.48 -5.78
N GLY A 148 3.05 13.05 -5.73
CA GLY A 148 1.94 12.60 -6.56
C GLY A 148 0.76 13.54 -6.56
N SER A 149 -0.36 13.03 -7.07
CA SER A 149 -1.66 13.69 -7.04
C SER A 149 -2.61 13.01 -6.05
N SER A 150 -3.68 13.70 -5.70
CA SER A 150 -4.87 13.16 -5.06
C SER A 150 -6.13 13.85 -5.57
N ASP A 151 -7.27 13.22 -5.31
CA ASP A 151 -8.61 13.73 -5.66
C ASP A 151 -8.76 13.99 -7.18
N GLY A 152 -8.25 13.06 -8.01
CA GLY A 152 -8.34 13.19 -9.46
C GLY A 152 -7.47 14.32 -10.03
N PHE A 153 -6.26 14.49 -9.52
CA PHE A 153 -5.32 15.56 -9.85
C PHE A 153 -5.71 16.97 -9.36
N GLU A 154 -6.69 17.09 -8.49
CA GLU A 154 -7.06 18.38 -7.89
C GLU A 154 -6.01 18.88 -6.88
N ASN A 155 -5.33 17.95 -6.22
CA ASN A 155 -4.30 18.24 -5.25
C ASN A 155 -2.98 17.56 -5.60
N MET A 156 -1.88 18.13 -5.12
CA MET A 156 -0.56 17.52 -5.08
C MET A 156 -0.29 16.99 -3.67
N VAL A 157 0.25 15.80 -3.55
CA VAL A 157 0.71 15.23 -2.28
C VAL A 157 2.23 15.10 -2.27
N MET A 158 2.83 15.38 -1.11
CA MET A 158 4.26 15.20 -0.86
C MET A 158 4.45 14.58 0.51
N ASN A 159 5.12 13.43 0.55
CA ASN A 159 5.47 12.77 1.79
C ASN A 159 6.97 12.54 1.84
N SER A 160 7.55 12.59 3.04
CA SER A 160 8.94 12.25 3.26
C SER A 160 9.13 11.59 4.62
N GLN A 161 9.85 10.50 4.67
CA GLN A 161 10.14 9.75 5.88
C GLN A 161 11.63 9.55 6.04
N LEU A 162 12.15 9.88 7.21
CA LEU A 162 13.50 9.55 7.62
C LEU A 162 13.44 8.38 8.60
N GLY A 163 14.09 7.28 8.26
CA GLY A 163 14.16 6.06 9.07
C GLY A 163 15.55 5.84 9.66
N TYR A 164 15.61 5.33 10.88
CA TYR A 164 16.83 4.90 11.54
C TYR A 164 16.66 3.48 12.12
N SER A 165 17.36 2.50 11.55
CA SER A 165 17.35 1.11 12.00
C SER A 165 18.34 0.94 13.16
N PHE A 166 17.86 0.99 14.40
CA PHE A 166 18.68 0.86 15.60
C PHE A 166 18.89 -0.61 16.03
N ALA A 167 18.07 -1.52 15.51
CA ALA A 167 18.23 -2.96 15.68
C ALA A 167 17.81 -3.70 14.40
N GLU A 168 18.13 -5.00 14.28
CA GLU A 168 17.84 -5.80 13.07
C GLU A 168 16.37 -5.81 12.64
N LYS A 169 15.46 -5.65 13.60
CA LYS A 169 14.01 -5.75 13.40
C LYS A 169 13.27 -4.47 13.80
N TRP A 170 13.98 -3.39 14.10
CA TRP A 170 13.37 -2.18 14.59
C TRP A 170 13.93 -0.94 13.91
N THR A 171 13.04 -0.18 13.32
CA THR A 171 13.32 1.12 12.71
C THR A 171 12.46 2.18 13.35
N ALA A 172 13.07 3.21 13.92
CA ALA A 172 12.40 4.44 14.29
C ALA A 172 12.26 5.33 13.06
N PHE A 173 11.13 5.99 12.89
CA PHE A 173 10.93 6.92 11.78
C PHE A 173 10.26 8.21 12.21
N GLY A 174 10.59 9.28 11.49
CA GLY A 174 9.86 10.54 11.50
C GLY A 174 9.39 10.84 10.08
N GLU A 175 8.16 11.31 9.96
CA GLU A 175 7.47 11.47 8.68
C GLU A 175 6.80 12.85 8.60
N TYR A 176 6.92 13.46 7.45
CA TYR A 176 6.13 14.62 7.04
C TYR A 176 5.23 14.20 5.88
N TYR A 177 3.98 14.64 5.91
CA TYR A 177 3.08 14.55 4.78
C TYR A 177 2.26 15.81 4.60
N GLY A 178 2.14 16.25 3.34
CA GLY A 178 1.49 17.49 2.97
C GLY A 178 0.61 17.34 1.74
N THR A 179 -0.52 18.05 1.75
CA THR A 179 -1.43 18.16 0.61
C THR A 179 -1.52 19.62 0.19
N PHE A 180 -1.33 19.88 -1.10
CA PHE A 180 -1.26 21.19 -1.73
C PHE A 180 -2.27 21.24 -2.88
N GLY A 181 -3.22 22.17 -2.82
CA GLY A 181 -4.26 22.32 -3.84
C GLY A 181 -4.88 23.72 -3.79
N ALA A 182 -6.10 23.86 -4.30
CA ALA A 182 -6.81 25.12 -4.32
C ALA A 182 -7.19 25.64 -2.92
N ALA A 183 -7.36 24.74 -1.95
CA ALA A 183 -7.54 25.06 -0.54
C ALA A 183 -6.20 25.39 0.14
N ARG A 184 -6.26 25.79 1.43
CA ARG A 184 -5.04 25.99 2.21
C ARG A 184 -4.25 24.69 2.30
N PRO A 185 -2.92 24.71 2.10
CA PRO A 185 -2.09 23.53 2.28
C PRO A 185 -2.28 22.92 3.67
N LYS A 186 -2.34 21.60 3.73
CA LYS A 186 -2.37 20.83 4.98
C LYS A 186 -0.98 20.22 5.20
N HIS A 187 -0.49 20.33 6.43
CA HIS A 187 0.82 19.81 6.82
C HIS A 187 0.67 18.97 8.07
N ASN A 188 1.26 17.77 8.05
CA ASN A 188 1.20 16.84 9.16
C ASN A 188 2.59 16.27 9.44
N LEU A 189 2.81 15.89 10.70
CA LEU A 189 4.01 15.21 11.15
C LEU A 189 3.58 13.97 11.92
N SER A 190 4.26 12.88 11.69
CA SER A 190 4.12 11.66 12.47
C SER A 190 5.47 11.09 12.85
N ALA A 191 5.49 10.18 13.81
CA ALA A 191 6.66 9.41 14.17
C ALA A 191 6.20 8.05 14.70
N GLY A 192 7.03 7.02 14.51
CA GLY A 192 6.68 5.67 14.94
C GLY A 192 7.86 4.71 14.94
N LEU A 193 7.51 3.45 15.19
CA LEU A 193 8.43 2.30 15.13
C LEU A 193 7.84 1.27 14.14
N LYS A 194 8.70 0.67 13.38
CA LYS A 194 8.38 -0.44 12.47
C LYS A 194 9.47 -1.50 12.46
#